data_8aecc48dc21f46a21b7840bea05d4d03
#
_entry.id   8aecc48dc21f46a21b7840bea05d4d03
#
_cell.length_a   1.000
_cell.length_b   1.000
_cell.length_c   1.000
_cell.angle_alpha   90.00
_cell.angle_beta   90.00
_cell.angle_gamma   90.00
#
_symmetry.space_group_name_H-M   'P 1'
#
loop_
_entity.id
_entity.type
_entity.pdbx_description
1 polymer ?
#
loop_
_entity_poly.entity_id
_entity_poly.type
_entity_poly.pdbx_seq_one_letter_code
_entity_poly.pdbx_strand_id
1 'polypeptide(L)'
;LPSKYFYSYTLLCMSYNGKFRPRHPKKYKGDPTNIIYRSLWERKFMNYCDLTESVSEWQSEEFWIPYISPKDNRVHRYFPDFFLKYYDRNKNKRVMVVEVKPKRQVERPPQNPKRRTKAWAYSVQTWVVNQAKWKAAKEFCADRGYEFKIMTEEDLGIK
;
A
#
# COMPACT_ATOMS: atom_id res chain seq x y z
N LEU A 1 37.61 -2.24 -11.98
CA LEU A 1 36.46 -3.18 -12.13
C LEU A 1 35.23 -2.58 -11.49
N PRO A 2 34.22 -2.10 -12.23
CA PRO A 2 32.98 -1.64 -11.64
C PRO A 2 32.08 -2.81 -11.33
N SER A 3 31.64 -2.94 -10.09
CA SER A 3 30.77 -4.00 -9.62
C SER A 3 29.39 -3.95 -10.28
N LYS A 4 29.09 -4.96 -11.08
CA LYS A 4 27.79 -5.22 -11.74
C LYS A 4 26.66 -5.66 -10.79
N TYR A 5 26.81 -5.50 -9.48
CA TYR A 5 25.89 -6.12 -8.50
C TYR A 5 24.89 -5.16 -7.84
N PHE A 6 24.87 -3.87 -8.21
CA PHE A 6 24.02 -2.91 -7.51
C PHE A 6 22.61 -2.71 -8.09
N TYR A 7 22.30 -3.29 -9.28
CA TYR A 7 20.99 -3.11 -9.94
C TYR A 7 19.96 -4.19 -9.65
N SER A 8 20.34 -5.26 -8.96
CA SER A 8 19.49 -6.45 -8.80
C SER A 8 18.52 -6.41 -7.61
N TYR A 9 18.85 -5.71 -6.54
CA TYR A 9 18.07 -5.82 -5.29
C TYR A 9 16.75 -5.02 -5.27
N THR A 10 16.66 -3.91 -5.96
CA THR A 10 15.45 -3.08 -5.97
C THR A 10 14.34 -3.61 -6.86
N LEU A 11 14.68 -4.31 -7.95
CA LEU A 11 13.68 -4.92 -8.85
C LEU A 11 13.15 -6.25 -8.31
N LEU A 12 14.00 -7.05 -7.64
CA LEU A 12 13.59 -8.35 -7.07
C LEU A 12 12.61 -8.20 -5.90
N CYS A 13 12.67 -7.11 -5.15
CA CYS A 13 11.78 -6.89 -4.00
C CYS A 13 10.33 -6.55 -4.37
N MET A 14 10.07 -6.06 -5.58
CA MET A 14 8.75 -5.58 -5.96
C MET A 14 7.85 -6.61 -6.67
N SER A 15 8.40 -7.72 -7.13
CA SER A 15 7.64 -8.77 -7.84
C SER A 15 7.58 -10.11 -7.11
N TYR A 16 8.06 -10.16 -5.86
CA TYR A 16 8.04 -11.39 -5.07
C TYR A 16 6.69 -11.53 -4.36
N ASN A 17 5.87 -12.47 -4.80
CA ASN A 17 4.59 -12.80 -4.19
C ASN A 17 4.64 -14.14 -3.44
N GLY A 18 3.72 -14.34 -2.53
CA GLY A 18 3.61 -15.59 -1.79
C GLY A 18 2.47 -15.58 -0.78
N LYS A 19 2.30 -16.72 -0.10
CA LYS A 19 1.33 -16.84 1.00
C LYS A 19 1.95 -16.42 2.33
N PHE A 20 1.25 -15.55 3.03
CA PHE A 20 1.58 -15.16 4.39
C PHE A 20 0.88 -16.08 5.39
N ARG A 21 1.61 -16.58 6.38
CA ARG A 21 1.06 -17.39 7.47
C ARG A 21 1.17 -16.60 8.78
N PRO A 22 0.06 -16.08 9.32
CA PRO A 22 0.09 -15.32 10.55
C PRO A 22 0.43 -16.21 11.77
N ARG A 23 1.17 -15.67 12.72
CA ARG A 23 1.39 -16.31 14.03
C ARG A 23 0.17 -16.15 14.94
N HIS A 24 -0.61 -15.08 14.72
CA HIS A 24 -1.81 -14.75 15.46
C HIS A 24 -3.04 -14.73 14.55
N PRO A 25 -3.50 -15.88 14.00
CA PRO A 25 -4.54 -15.92 12.97
C PRO A 25 -5.87 -15.30 13.42
N LYS A 26 -6.13 -15.24 14.73
CA LYS A 26 -7.34 -14.60 15.29
C LYS A 26 -7.38 -13.08 15.08
N LYS A 27 -6.24 -12.43 14.84
CA LYS A 27 -6.16 -10.99 14.52
C LYS A 27 -6.53 -10.68 13.08
N TYR A 28 -6.45 -11.69 12.19
CA TYR A 28 -6.77 -11.49 10.78
C TYR A 28 -8.27 -11.56 10.55
N LYS A 29 -8.81 -10.52 9.90
CA LYS A 29 -10.22 -10.46 9.53
C LYS A 29 -10.39 -10.93 8.09
N GLY A 30 -10.73 -12.19 7.91
CA GLY A 30 -10.84 -12.88 6.64
C GLY A 30 -10.35 -14.33 6.79
N ASP A 31 -9.94 -14.96 5.69
CA ASP A 31 -9.38 -16.31 5.72
C ASP A 31 -7.86 -16.25 6.02
N PRO A 32 -7.42 -16.59 7.24
CA PRO A 32 -6.02 -16.54 7.61
C PRO A 32 -5.15 -17.59 6.90
N THR A 33 -5.76 -18.55 6.22
CA THR A 33 -5.05 -19.59 5.45
C THR A 33 -4.74 -19.15 4.03
N ASN A 34 -5.33 -18.04 3.57
CA ASN A 34 -5.20 -17.56 2.19
C ASN A 34 -4.83 -16.09 2.07
N ILE A 35 -3.91 -15.62 2.90
CA ILE A 35 -3.38 -14.26 2.84
C ILE A 35 -2.24 -14.24 1.81
N ILE A 36 -2.35 -13.38 0.80
CA ILE A 36 -1.34 -13.26 -0.28
C ILE A 36 -0.67 -11.89 -0.18
N TYR A 37 0.66 -11.88 -0.15
CA TYR A 37 1.45 -10.67 -0.37
C TYR A 37 1.95 -10.63 -1.81
N ARG A 38 1.99 -9.43 -2.41
CA ARG A 38 2.45 -9.19 -3.78
C ARG A 38 3.83 -8.54 -3.81
N SER A 39 4.34 -8.15 -2.65
CA SER A 39 5.68 -7.59 -2.48
C SER A 39 6.26 -7.94 -1.12
N LEU A 40 7.58 -7.89 -0.98
CA LEU A 40 8.23 -8.06 0.33
C LEU A 40 7.91 -6.92 1.29
N TRP A 41 7.55 -5.75 0.79
CA TRP A 41 7.13 -4.61 1.61
C TRP A 41 5.77 -4.87 2.26
N GLU A 42 4.80 -5.38 1.50
CA GLU A 42 3.53 -5.85 2.04
C GLU A 42 3.73 -6.95 3.08
N ARG A 43 4.57 -7.95 2.78
CA ARG A 43 4.91 -9.01 3.74
C ARG A 43 5.50 -8.45 5.03
N LYS A 44 6.38 -7.43 4.95
CA LYS A 44 6.94 -6.76 6.13
C LYS A 44 5.86 -6.08 6.95
N PHE A 45 4.93 -5.40 6.29
CA PHE A 45 3.81 -4.76 6.97
C PHE A 45 2.83 -5.78 7.57
N MET A 46 2.57 -6.90 6.91
CA MET A 46 1.77 -8.02 7.47
C MET A 46 2.39 -8.57 8.76
N ASN A 47 3.72 -8.77 8.77
CA ASN A 47 4.43 -9.16 9.99
C ASN A 47 4.27 -8.12 11.11
N TYR A 48 4.38 -6.84 10.78
CA TYR A 48 4.15 -5.77 11.74
C TYR A 48 2.73 -5.84 12.33
N CYS A 49 1.69 -5.96 11.49
CA CYS A 49 0.30 -6.06 11.97
C CYS A 49 0.07 -7.30 12.84
N ASP A 50 0.62 -8.43 12.43
CA ASP A 50 0.45 -9.69 13.15
C ASP A 50 1.15 -9.69 14.53
N LEU A 51 2.39 -9.19 14.59
CA LEU A 51 3.22 -9.26 15.80
C LEU A 51 3.04 -8.10 16.78
N THR A 52 2.50 -6.96 16.34
CA THR A 52 2.34 -5.77 17.19
C THR A 52 1.13 -5.94 18.11
N GLU A 53 1.33 -5.88 19.42
CA GLU A 53 0.27 -6.06 20.42
C GLU A 53 -0.84 -5.00 20.32
N SER A 54 -0.47 -3.75 20.02
CA SER A 54 -1.44 -2.66 19.88
C SER A 54 -2.37 -2.83 18.68
N VAL A 55 -2.00 -3.64 17.66
CA VAL A 55 -2.89 -4.00 16.55
C VAL A 55 -3.81 -5.13 17.00
N SER A 56 -5.10 -4.82 17.11
CA SER A 56 -6.12 -5.78 17.54
C SER A 56 -6.71 -6.60 16.40
N GLU A 57 -6.78 -6.01 15.20
CA GLU A 57 -7.38 -6.64 14.01
C GLU A 57 -6.75 -6.04 12.76
N TRP A 58 -6.54 -6.85 11.74
CA TRP A 58 -6.09 -6.39 10.43
C TRP A 58 -6.61 -7.26 9.29
N GLN A 59 -6.64 -6.71 8.08
CA GLN A 59 -6.99 -7.41 6.85
C GLN A 59 -6.22 -6.84 5.66
N SER A 60 -6.08 -7.64 4.62
CA SER A 60 -5.38 -7.30 3.38
C SER A 60 -6.33 -7.45 2.19
N GLU A 61 -6.53 -6.39 1.42
CA GLU A 61 -7.36 -6.34 0.19
C GLU A 61 -8.81 -6.86 0.36
N GLU A 62 -9.36 -6.86 1.57
CA GLU A 62 -10.69 -7.44 1.86
C GLU A 62 -11.85 -6.45 1.67
N PHE A 63 -11.57 -5.14 1.54
CA PHE A 63 -12.59 -4.13 1.31
C PHE A 63 -12.20 -3.18 0.18
N TRP A 64 -13.17 -2.49 -0.36
CA TRP A 64 -12.97 -1.57 -1.47
C TRP A 64 -13.64 -0.21 -1.24
N ILE A 65 -13.09 0.80 -1.89
CA ILE A 65 -13.58 2.17 -1.89
C ILE A 65 -13.93 2.54 -3.34
N PRO A 66 -15.13 3.08 -3.62
CA PRO A 66 -15.46 3.55 -4.96
C PRO A 66 -14.67 4.83 -5.27
N TYR A 67 -14.16 4.93 -6.49
CA TYR A 67 -13.52 6.15 -7.00
C TYR A 67 -13.86 6.34 -8.48
N ILE A 68 -13.82 7.58 -8.96
CA ILE A 68 -13.97 7.88 -10.39
C ILE A 68 -12.59 7.79 -11.02
N SER A 69 -12.44 6.86 -11.97
CA SER A 69 -11.18 6.68 -12.69
C SER A 69 -10.99 7.77 -13.74
N PRO A 70 -9.86 8.50 -13.73
CA PRO A 70 -9.56 9.49 -14.77
C PRO A 70 -9.28 8.89 -16.15
N LYS A 71 -9.20 7.56 -16.28
CA LYS A 71 -9.00 6.88 -17.57
C LYS A 71 -10.25 6.88 -18.44
N ASP A 72 -11.41 6.68 -17.83
CA ASP A 72 -12.69 6.46 -18.53
C ASP A 72 -13.85 7.21 -17.91
N ASN A 73 -13.58 8.01 -16.89
CA ASN A 73 -14.56 8.79 -16.12
C ASN A 73 -15.70 7.93 -15.54
N ARG A 74 -15.41 6.68 -15.19
CA ARG A 74 -16.35 5.73 -14.60
C ARG A 74 -16.00 5.40 -13.16
N VAL A 75 -16.99 4.92 -12.41
CA VAL A 75 -16.77 4.42 -11.04
C VAL A 75 -16.06 3.07 -11.09
N HIS A 76 -14.94 2.97 -10.40
CA HIS A 76 -14.15 1.77 -10.22
C HIS A 76 -14.02 1.43 -8.74
N ARG A 77 -13.64 0.19 -8.44
CA ARG A 77 -13.31 -0.27 -7.09
C ARG A 77 -11.81 -0.11 -6.85
N TYR A 78 -11.47 0.55 -5.76
CA TYR A 78 -10.11 0.63 -5.26
C TYR A 78 -10.00 -0.23 -4.00
N PHE A 79 -9.10 -1.20 -4.02
CA PHE A 79 -8.79 -2.05 -2.87
C PHE A 79 -7.50 -1.53 -2.23
N PRO A 80 -7.59 -0.84 -1.08
CA PRO A 80 -6.39 -0.52 -0.30
C PRO A 80 -5.67 -1.78 0.14
N ASP A 81 -4.34 -1.70 0.28
CA ASP A 81 -3.54 -2.86 0.64
C ASP A 81 -3.89 -3.40 2.03
N PHE A 82 -4.16 -2.51 3.00
CA PHE A 82 -4.48 -2.93 4.38
C PHE A 82 -5.53 -2.05 5.04
N PHE A 83 -6.25 -2.70 5.95
CA PHE A 83 -7.11 -2.06 6.94
C PHE A 83 -6.75 -2.65 8.30
N LEU A 84 -6.54 -1.80 9.31
CA LEU A 84 -6.22 -2.26 10.66
C LEU A 84 -6.92 -1.45 11.74
N LYS A 85 -7.25 -2.13 12.85
CA LYS A 85 -7.69 -1.53 14.10
C LYS A 85 -6.58 -1.67 15.12
N TYR A 86 -6.25 -0.58 15.77
CA TYR A 86 -5.18 -0.55 16.76
C TYR A 86 -5.52 0.36 17.94
N TYR A 87 -4.78 0.24 19.00
CA TYR A 87 -4.87 1.12 20.15
C TYR A 87 -3.70 2.10 20.14
N ASP A 88 -4.00 3.39 20.22
CA ASP A 88 -2.99 4.44 20.31
C ASP A 88 -2.32 4.46 21.70
N ARG A 89 -1.36 5.37 21.90
CA ARG A 89 -0.64 5.52 23.17
C ARG A 89 -1.56 5.82 24.37
N ASN A 90 -2.71 6.43 24.10
CA ASN A 90 -3.72 6.74 25.11
C ASN A 90 -4.76 5.62 25.27
N LYS A 91 -4.51 4.45 24.67
CA LYS A 91 -5.42 3.29 24.64
C LYS A 91 -6.77 3.55 23.93
N ASN A 92 -6.85 4.58 23.13
CA ASN A 92 -8.02 4.82 22.29
C ASN A 92 -7.98 3.89 21.06
N LYS A 93 -9.12 3.31 20.73
CA LYS A 93 -9.26 2.49 19.53
C LYS A 93 -9.26 3.37 18.28
N ARG A 94 -8.38 3.07 17.36
CA ARG A 94 -8.20 3.76 16.09
C ARG A 94 -8.33 2.81 14.93
N VAL A 95 -8.67 3.36 13.77
CA VAL A 95 -8.73 2.62 12.51
C VAL A 95 -7.83 3.32 11.50
N MET A 96 -7.03 2.54 10.80
CA MET A 96 -6.13 3.03 9.76
C MET A 96 -6.31 2.20 8.49
N VAL A 97 -6.38 2.89 7.36
CA VAL A 97 -6.31 2.32 6.01
C VAL A 97 -4.94 2.63 5.45
N VAL A 98 -4.24 1.63 4.95
CA VAL A 98 -2.86 1.76 4.49
C VAL A 98 -2.72 1.30 3.05
N GLU A 99 -1.98 2.08 2.30
CA GLU A 99 -1.47 1.75 0.97
C GLU A 99 0.06 1.68 1.02
N VAL A 100 0.64 0.62 0.50
CA VAL A 100 2.11 0.45 0.41
C VAL A 100 2.56 0.75 -1.00
N LYS A 101 3.37 1.80 -1.17
CA LYS A 101 3.88 2.21 -2.49
C LYS A 101 5.32 2.67 -2.42
N PRO A 102 6.13 2.35 -3.45
CA PRO A 102 7.44 2.97 -3.59
C PRO A 102 7.33 4.49 -3.65
N LYS A 103 8.21 5.21 -2.97
CA LYS A 103 8.26 6.67 -2.95
C LYS A 103 8.21 7.28 -4.35
N ARG A 104 8.93 6.67 -5.30
CA ARG A 104 8.93 7.08 -6.72
C ARG A 104 7.54 7.04 -7.39
N GLN A 105 6.59 6.25 -6.87
CA GLN A 105 5.21 6.18 -7.38
C GLN A 105 4.27 7.13 -6.63
N VAL A 106 4.69 7.63 -5.48
CA VAL A 106 3.97 8.65 -4.70
C VAL A 106 4.32 10.04 -5.24
N GLU A 107 5.57 10.25 -5.60
CA GLU A 107 6.04 11.51 -6.16
C GLU A 107 5.50 11.73 -7.59
N ARG A 108 5.27 13.00 -7.92
CA ARG A 108 4.83 13.38 -9.27
C ARG A 108 5.95 13.11 -10.27
N PRO A 109 5.67 12.40 -11.38
CA PRO A 109 6.65 12.26 -12.46
C PRO A 109 7.09 13.63 -13.02
N PRO A 110 8.31 13.77 -13.55
CA PRO A 110 8.80 15.02 -14.12
C PRO A 110 7.85 15.58 -15.17
N GLN A 111 7.51 16.87 -15.06
CA GLN A 111 6.62 17.53 -16.03
C GLN A 111 7.27 17.69 -17.40
N ASN A 112 8.55 18.02 -17.42
CA ASN A 112 9.36 18.25 -18.61
C ASN A 112 10.54 17.27 -18.65
N PRO A 113 10.33 15.98 -18.98
CA PRO A 113 11.42 15.03 -19.11
C PRO A 113 12.26 15.38 -20.34
N LYS A 114 13.57 15.09 -20.29
CA LYS A 114 14.47 15.26 -21.44
C LYS A 114 13.96 14.52 -22.70
N ARG A 115 13.27 13.39 -22.50
CA ARG A 115 12.63 12.61 -23.56
C ARG A 115 11.29 12.02 -23.06
N ARG A 116 10.23 12.23 -23.80
CA ARG A 116 8.91 11.65 -23.55
C ARG A 116 8.87 10.20 -24.04
N THR A 117 9.13 9.25 -23.16
CA THR A 117 9.09 7.81 -23.45
C THR A 117 7.72 7.22 -23.13
N LYS A 118 7.44 6.01 -23.64
CA LYS A 118 6.24 5.23 -23.26
C LYS A 118 6.23 4.96 -21.74
N ALA A 119 7.40 4.67 -21.16
CA ALA A 119 7.53 4.45 -19.70
C ALA A 119 7.17 5.71 -18.90
N TRP A 120 7.61 6.89 -19.35
CA TRP A 120 7.22 8.14 -18.72
C TRP A 120 5.71 8.39 -18.83
N ALA A 121 5.10 8.22 -20.01
CA ALA A 121 3.67 8.38 -20.20
C ALA A 121 2.86 7.42 -19.30
N TYR A 122 3.30 6.17 -19.18
CA TYR A 122 2.73 5.19 -18.27
C TYR A 122 2.84 5.62 -16.79
N SER A 123 3.99 6.14 -16.38
CA SER A 123 4.19 6.63 -15.00
C SER A 123 3.27 7.81 -14.67
N VAL A 124 3.07 8.74 -15.61
CA VAL A 124 2.14 9.86 -15.45
C VAL A 124 0.70 9.35 -15.30
N GLN A 125 0.27 8.44 -16.18
CA GLN A 125 -1.08 7.85 -16.11
C GLN A 125 -1.31 7.11 -14.80
N THR A 126 -0.35 6.30 -14.37
CA THR A 126 -0.40 5.58 -13.09
C THR A 126 -0.50 6.54 -11.91
N TRP A 127 0.31 7.61 -11.92
CA TRP A 127 0.28 8.62 -10.88
C TRP A 127 -1.08 9.32 -10.79
N VAL A 128 -1.66 9.73 -11.92
CA VAL A 128 -2.98 10.38 -11.98
C VAL A 128 -4.07 9.47 -11.43
N VAL A 129 -4.07 8.18 -11.79
CA VAL A 129 -5.02 7.19 -11.26
C VAL A 129 -4.84 6.99 -9.76
N ASN A 130 -3.60 6.89 -9.28
CA ASN A 130 -3.31 6.75 -7.86
C ASN A 130 -3.79 7.98 -7.06
N GLN A 131 -3.60 9.21 -7.58
CA GLN A 131 -4.11 10.42 -6.92
C GLN A 131 -5.63 10.38 -6.78
N ALA A 132 -6.37 9.91 -7.79
CA ALA A 132 -7.83 9.77 -7.73
C ALA A 132 -8.25 8.72 -6.66
N LYS A 133 -7.59 7.58 -6.61
CA LYS A 133 -7.80 6.54 -5.59
C LYS A 133 -7.55 7.08 -4.18
N TRP A 134 -6.41 7.74 -3.97
CA TRP A 134 -6.02 8.24 -2.65
C TRP A 134 -6.88 9.41 -2.19
N LYS A 135 -7.36 10.25 -3.12
CA LYS A 135 -8.35 11.27 -2.80
C LYS A 135 -9.63 10.63 -2.27
N ALA A 136 -10.17 9.66 -2.98
CA ALA A 136 -11.37 8.93 -2.55
C ALA A 136 -11.16 8.22 -1.20
N ALA A 137 -9.98 7.63 -0.97
CA ALA A 137 -9.63 6.99 0.30
C ALA A 137 -9.55 8.00 1.45
N LYS A 138 -8.97 9.18 1.24
CA LYS A 138 -8.92 10.24 2.26
C LYS A 138 -10.31 10.72 2.64
N GLU A 139 -11.18 10.95 1.67
CA GLU A 139 -12.58 11.34 1.90
C GLU A 139 -13.35 10.25 2.65
N PHE A 140 -13.25 9.00 2.19
CA PHE A 140 -13.86 7.84 2.83
C PHE A 140 -13.42 7.69 4.30
N CYS A 141 -12.14 7.86 4.58
CA CYS A 141 -11.58 7.76 5.93
C CYS A 141 -12.02 8.95 6.80
N ALA A 142 -11.99 10.17 6.26
CA ALA A 142 -12.41 11.36 6.99
C ALA A 142 -13.86 11.27 7.45
N ASP A 143 -14.78 10.81 6.60
CA ASP A 143 -16.21 10.63 6.93
C ASP A 143 -16.45 9.63 8.08
N ARG A 144 -15.48 8.74 8.34
CA ARG A 144 -15.58 7.68 9.37
C ARG A 144 -14.68 7.90 10.57
N GLY A 145 -13.92 9.00 10.59
CA GLY A 145 -12.91 9.24 11.62
C GLY A 145 -11.74 8.22 11.55
N TYR A 146 -11.45 7.67 10.37
CA TYR A 146 -10.34 6.78 10.11
C TYR A 146 -9.12 7.56 9.62
N GLU A 147 -7.94 6.98 9.79
CA GLU A 147 -6.70 7.49 9.22
C GLU A 147 -6.44 6.83 7.87
N PHE A 148 -5.95 7.60 6.88
CA PHE A 148 -5.42 7.05 5.64
C PHE A 148 -3.94 7.37 5.55
N LYS A 149 -3.12 6.35 5.34
CA LYS A 149 -1.66 6.48 5.24
C LYS A 149 -1.11 5.75 4.02
N ILE A 150 -0.26 6.44 3.25
CA ILE A 150 0.59 5.82 2.24
C ILE A 150 1.94 5.55 2.89
N MET A 151 2.35 4.28 2.91
CA MET A 151 3.63 3.87 3.46
C MET A 151 4.63 3.58 2.35
N THR A 152 5.79 4.17 2.46
CA THR A 152 6.90 4.00 1.54
C THR A 152 8.00 3.14 2.17
N GLU A 153 9.06 2.85 1.40
CA GLU A 153 10.26 2.17 1.91
C GLU A 153 10.85 2.86 3.15
N GLU A 154 10.77 4.19 3.22
CA GLU A 154 11.27 4.97 4.36
C GLU A 154 10.47 4.67 5.64
N ASP A 155 9.13 4.65 5.54
CA ASP A 155 8.24 4.32 6.67
C ASP A 155 8.42 2.88 7.13
N LEU A 156 8.73 1.97 6.21
CA LEU A 156 8.96 0.56 6.48
C LEU A 156 10.39 0.26 6.97
N GLY A 157 11.26 1.27 7.02
CA GLY A 157 12.67 1.09 7.40
C GLY A 157 13.44 0.19 6.42
N ILE A 158 13.13 0.30 5.14
CA ILE A 158 13.82 -0.41 4.05
C ILE A 158 14.81 0.56 3.43
N LYS A 159 16.11 0.21 3.47
CA LYS A 159 17.22 0.98 2.88
C LYS A 159 17.55 0.48 1.48
#